data_16d379200ffa90ce15d7a1d05f26806a
#
_entry.id   16d379200ffa90ce15d7a1d05f26806a
#
_cell.length_a   1.000
_cell.length_b   1.000
_cell.length_c   1.000
_cell.angle_alpha   90.00
_cell.angle_beta   90.00
_cell.angle_gamma   90.00
#
_symmetry.space_group_name_H-M   'P 1'
#
loop_
_entity.id
_entity.type
_entity.pdbx_description
1 polymer ?
#
loop_
_entity_poly.entity_id
_entity_poly.type
_entity_poly.pdbx_seq_one_letter_code
_entity_poly.pdbx_strand_id
1 'polypeptide(L)' 'VLIYQKAHTPKRVAQFSLDGTLIKVWESSKQIFRELGIKDSLISVVCNGKRKHSNGYIWKYL' A
#
# COMPACT_ATOMS: atom_id res chain seq x y z
N VAL A 1 -26.27 -5.49 6.90
CA VAL A 1 -25.72 -6.79 7.20
C VAL A 1 -24.62 -7.15 6.24
N LEU A 2 -24.94 -7.25 4.99
CA LEU A 2 -23.94 -7.57 3.99
C LEU A 2 -22.91 -6.48 3.84
N ILE A 3 -23.24 -5.31 4.28
CA ILE A 3 -22.37 -4.15 4.20
C ILE A 3 -21.11 -4.34 5.00
N TYR A 4 -21.21 -5.10 6.07
CA TYR A 4 -20.03 -5.34 6.88
C TYR A 4 -18.89 -5.96 6.13
N GLN A 5 -19.21 -6.87 5.25
CA GLN A 5 -18.19 -7.59 4.53
C GLN A 5 -17.39 -6.66 3.67
N LYS A 6 -18.04 -5.66 3.12
CA LYS A 6 -17.35 -4.66 2.32
C LYS A 6 -16.43 -3.81 3.19
N ALA A 7 -16.88 -3.51 4.38
CA ALA A 7 -16.09 -2.68 5.28
C ALA A 7 -14.80 -3.36 5.72
N HIS A 8 -14.77 -4.67 5.65
CA HIS A 8 -13.58 -5.42 6.06
C HIS A 8 -12.67 -5.80 4.92
N THR A 9 -12.99 -5.38 3.71
CA THR A 9 -12.13 -5.67 2.56
C THR A 9 -10.87 -4.83 2.67
N PRO A 10 -9.68 -5.45 2.70
CA PRO A 10 -8.45 -4.68 2.79
C PRO A 10 -8.24 -3.87 1.52
N LYS A 11 -7.61 -2.72 1.67
CA LYS A 11 -7.28 -1.88 0.54
C LYS A 11 -6.08 -2.46 -0.18
N ARG A 12 -6.19 -2.56 -1.48
CA ARG A 12 -5.04 -2.92 -2.29
C ARG A 12 -4.07 -1.76 -2.35
N VAL A 13 -2.80 -2.09 -2.46
CA VAL A 13 -1.74 -1.11 -2.51
C VAL A 13 -0.93 -1.32 -3.77
N ALA A 14 -0.74 -0.28 -4.56
CA ALA A 14 0.09 -0.33 -5.75
C ALA A 14 1.50 0.15 -5.38
N GLN A 15 2.50 -0.61 -5.79
CA GLN A 15 3.91 -0.29 -5.59
C GLN A 15 4.49 0.21 -6.90
N PHE A 16 5.11 1.39 -6.85
CA PHE A 16 5.74 2.00 -8.03
C PHE A 16 7.20 2.25 -7.75
N SER A 17 8.02 2.18 -8.80
CA SER A 17 9.39 2.67 -8.71
C SER A 17 9.38 4.19 -8.62
N LEU A 18 10.52 4.78 -8.31
CA LEU A 18 10.60 6.23 -8.14
C LEU A 18 10.30 6.99 -9.42
N ASP A 19 10.47 6.36 -10.56
CA ASP A 19 10.15 6.98 -11.85
C ASP A 19 8.67 6.84 -12.22
N GLY A 20 7.86 6.22 -11.37
CA GLY A 20 6.44 6.09 -11.59
C GLY A 20 6.01 4.81 -12.28
N THR A 21 6.93 3.88 -12.51
CA THR A 21 6.58 2.60 -13.16
C THR A 21 5.95 1.64 -12.16
N LEU A 22 4.81 1.10 -12.49
CA LEU A 22 4.13 0.13 -11.63
C LEU A 22 4.97 -1.15 -11.54
N ILE A 23 5.25 -1.58 -10.32
CA ILE A 23 6.01 -2.80 -10.06
C ILE A 23 5.07 -3.95 -9.73
N LYS A 24 4.17 -3.73 -8.77
CA LYS A 24 3.29 -4.79 -8.30
C LYS A 24 2.10 -4.21 -7.57
N VAL A 25 0.98 -4.91 -7.64
CA VAL A 25 -0.20 -4.59 -6.83
C VAL A 25 -0.28 -5.61 -5.71
N TRP A 26 -0.34 -5.11 -4.48
CA TRP A 26 -0.40 -5.93 -3.27
C TRP A 26 -1.83 -5.98 -2.76
N GLU A 27 -2.21 -7.13 -2.20
CA GLU A 27 -3.57 -7.32 -1.69
C GLU A 27 -3.83 -6.45 -0.46
N SER A 28 -2.82 -6.20 0.34
CA SER A 28 -2.95 -5.38 1.55
C SER A 28 -1.57 -4.95 2.02
N SER A 29 -1.55 -3.94 2.90
CA SER A 29 -0.30 -3.50 3.51
C SER A 29 0.28 -4.56 4.43
N LYS A 30 -0.56 -5.42 5.00
CA LYS A 30 -0.07 -6.52 5.83
C LYS A 30 0.77 -7.49 5.03
N GLN A 31 0.37 -7.76 3.80
CA GLN A 31 1.15 -8.62 2.92
C GLN A 31 2.52 -8.00 2.65
N ILE A 32 2.55 -6.70 2.43
CA ILE A 32 3.82 -6.00 2.20
C ILE A 32 4.74 -6.13 3.41
N PHE A 33 4.19 -5.95 4.61
CA PHE A 33 4.98 -6.10 5.82
C PHE A 33 5.54 -7.51 5.95
N ARG A 34 4.72 -8.52 5.68
CA ARG A 34 5.13 -9.90 5.81
C ARG A 34 6.23 -10.28 4.82
N GLU A 35 6.18 -9.76 3.60
CA GLU A 35 7.12 -10.15 2.56
C GLU A 35 8.32 -9.22 2.46
N LEU A 36 8.13 -7.93 2.67
CA LEU A 36 9.19 -6.94 2.52
C LEU A 36 9.65 -6.32 3.83
N GLY A 37 8.92 -6.54 4.92
CA GLY A 37 9.27 -5.96 6.21
C GLY A 37 8.97 -4.48 6.34
N ILE A 38 8.18 -3.91 5.43
CA ILE A 38 7.83 -2.49 5.46
C ILE A 38 6.57 -2.31 6.29
N LYS A 39 6.63 -1.50 7.35
CA LYS A 39 5.49 -1.29 8.23
C LYS A 39 4.36 -0.58 7.49
N ASP A 40 3.11 -0.93 7.83
CA ASP A 40 1.97 -0.35 7.15
C ASP A 40 1.84 1.15 7.43
N SER A 41 2.33 1.64 8.57
CA SER A 41 2.33 3.08 8.84
C SER A 41 3.18 3.84 7.82
N LEU A 42 4.28 3.26 7.36
CA LEU A 42 5.11 3.87 6.33
C LEU A 42 4.41 3.87 4.98
N ILE A 43 3.70 2.79 4.67
CA ILE A 43 2.91 2.72 3.45
C ILE A 43 1.79 3.75 3.48
N SER A 44 1.10 3.85 4.62
CA SER A 44 -0.02 4.75 4.78
C SER A 44 0.36 6.21 4.57
N VAL A 45 1.49 6.65 5.13
CA VAL A 45 1.90 8.05 4.98
C VAL A 45 2.22 8.40 3.54
N VAL A 46 2.75 7.46 2.78
CA VAL A 46 2.99 7.70 1.35
C VAL A 46 1.67 7.70 0.59
N CYS A 47 0.80 6.72 0.86
CA CYS A 47 -0.50 6.63 0.21
C CYS A 47 -1.36 7.87 0.46
N ASN A 48 -1.23 8.47 1.64
CA ASN A 48 -1.99 9.67 2.00
C ASN A 48 -1.33 10.96 1.54
N GLY A 49 -0.21 10.87 0.83
CA GLY A 49 0.45 12.02 0.27
C GLY A 49 1.31 12.82 1.23
N LYS A 50 1.52 12.31 2.46
CA LYS A 50 2.34 13.02 3.45
C LYS A 50 3.82 12.82 3.23
N ARG A 51 4.20 11.77 2.50
CA ARG A 51 5.58 11.52 2.09
C ARG A 51 5.56 11.15 0.63
N LYS A 52 6.66 11.46 -0.06
CA LYS A 52 6.76 11.17 -1.48
C LYS A 52 7.05 9.71 -1.77
N HIS A 53 7.80 9.06 -0.88
CA HIS A 53 8.19 7.66 -1.07
C HIS A 53 8.62 7.06 0.26
N SER A 54 8.72 5.75 0.30
CA SER A 54 9.25 5.02 1.45
C SER A 54 9.99 3.80 0.94
N ASN A 55 11.17 3.54 1.51
CA ASN A 55 12.02 2.39 1.17
C ASN A 55 12.34 2.31 -0.32
N GLY A 56 12.42 3.46 -0.98
CA GLY A 56 12.78 3.52 -2.40
C GLY A 56 11.62 3.30 -3.36
N TYR A 57 10.37 3.28 -2.87
CA TYR A 57 9.20 3.05 -3.69
C TYR A 57 8.10 4.06 -3.38
N ILE A 58 7.24 4.26 -4.37
CA ILE A 58 6.04 5.05 -4.21
C ILE A 58 4.88 4.09 -4.01
N TRP A 59 3.98 4.40 -3.07
CA TRP A 59 2.87 3.55 -2.71
C TRP A 59 1.57 4.31 -2.87
N LYS A 60 0.56 3.67 -3.44
CA LYS A 60 -0.77 4.28 -3.58
C LYS A 60 -1.83 3.24 -3.32
N TYR A 61 -2.91 3.66 -2.67
CA TYR A 61 -4.10 2.82 -2.55
C TYR A 61 -4.83 2.76 -3.88
N LEU A 62 -5.39 1.63 -4.17
CA LEU A 62 -6.21 1.45 -5.36
C LEU A 62 -7.70 1.69 -5.09
#